data_dacef06303bea24e828737322c3d84be
#
_entry.id   dacef06303bea24e828737322c3d84be
#
_cell.length_a   1.000
_cell.length_b   1.000
_cell.length_c   1.000
_cell.angle_alpha   90.00
_cell.angle_beta   90.00
_cell.angle_gamma   90.00
#
_symmetry.space_group_name_H-M   'P 1'
#
loop_
_entity.id
_entity.type
_entity.pdbx_description
1 polymer ?
#
loop_
_entity_poly.entity_id
_entity_poly.type
_entity_poly.pdbx_seq_one_letter_code
_entity_poly.pdbx_strand_id
1 'polypeptide(L)'
;MKRAVTIAFVFGSLVLLAWVFAQVPSSPPPALAKLVPQGPLLYLEAKDFGALLSDWNASDVKRLWLRSDNFQVFSRSRLFLKLTQAQTEFASAAGVPPDMDLVANVAGGQSALAIYDIGQLEFLYITRLGSERFAAGGLWKTRGSYQPRQSSGIDYYIKTDPASKRVAAFAAAKDYVLLATREDVLAGALALIAGQAGSSVAGEQWFDKAAREAKAPGELRMVMNFQKLRKSPHFRSYWIQQNITELGQYSAAISDAARASAELREDRVLLRATEIAPVWNEAAAADVSRLAPAGAGLYRAWATPSSGQAFELIRGKILEPRPSTQIASKIAPVVALGGGAVGDETDLETRIDEPPLETGRGDADADIRKLLDGTGIQALLEVDTTRVQPDGVFIGTDSGVALLADADWDGAAIRNALTTSFAKRLTEDQIGVRWNSESEMDGLHQLAIATRGRMLVIATNRDLRDAMLAGLTNQPASSPARYAAVYRHSKELPNFVRMMRLIDNPLAKETNQDPPEPAFFSGNMASLGRVLAGIDSESIVVHDTGSIVKQSVVYKLK
;
A
#
# COMPACT_ATOMS: atom_id res chain seq x y z
N MET A 1 12.80 29.09 -69.14
CA MET A 1 13.53 28.71 -67.92
C MET A 1 13.24 29.62 -66.73
N LYS A 2 13.29 30.96 -66.81
CA LYS A 2 13.12 31.86 -65.65
C LYS A 2 11.77 31.69 -64.91
N ARG A 3 10.64 31.47 -65.58
CA ARG A 3 9.32 31.28 -64.95
C ARG A 3 9.16 29.94 -64.19
N ALA A 4 9.82 28.89 -64.65
CA ALA A 4 9.77 27.58 -64.00
C ALA A 4 10.59 27.59 -62.66
N VAL A 5 11.69 28.33 -62.62
CA VAL A 5 12.51 28.49 -61.43
C VAL A 5 11.80 29.32 -60.37
N THR A 6 11.04 30.36 -60.77
CA THR A 6 10.29 31.20 -59.83
C THR A 6 9.13 30.41 -59.21
N ILE A 7 8.42 29.58 -59.99
CA ILE A 7 7.33 28.73 -59.48
C ILE A 7 7.87 27.66 -58.52
N ALA A 8 8.99 27.03 -58.84
CA ALA A 8 9.65 26.05 -57.94
C ALA A 8 10.12 26.69 -56.62
N PHE A 9 10.62 27.94 -56.67
CA PHE A 9 11.03 28.66 -55.46
C PHE A 9 9.85 29.06 -54.57
N VAL A 10 8.74 29.52 -55.16
CA VAL A 10 7.50 29.87 -54.42
C VAL A 10 6.87 28.61 -53.80
N PHE A 11 6.83 27.50 -54.52
CA PHE A 11 6.32 26.24 -53.98
C PHE A 11 7.21 25.65 -52.88
N GLY A 12 8.53 25.71 -53.06
CA GLY A 12 9.50 25.32 -52.03
C GLY A 12 9.41 26.17 -50.76
N SER A 13 9.20 27.48 -50.91
CA SER A 13 9.01 28.39 -49.77
C SER A 13 7.70 28.15 -49.05
N LEU A 14 6.60 27.84 -49.75
CA LEU A 14 5.31 27.49 -49.16
C LEU A 14 5.35 26.14 -48.40
N VAL A 15 6.05 25.15 -48.95
CA VAL A 15 6.24 23.86 -48.29
C VAL A 15 7.15 24.02 -47.03
N LEU A 16 8.17 24.85 -47.11
CA LEU A 16 9.05 25.14 -45.97
C LEU A 16 8.33 25.93 -44.87
N LEU A 17 7.48 26.90 -45.25
CA LEU A 17 6.60 27.60 -44.30
C LEU A 17 5.57 26.65 -43.66
N ALA A 18 4.91 25.79 -44.43
CA ALA A 18 4.00 24.78 -43.90
C ALA A 18 4.71 23.80 -42.96
N TRP A 19 5.98 23.44 -43.27
CA TRP A 19 6.79 22.56 -42.42
C TRP A 19 7.24 23.24 -41.12
N VAL A 20 7.60 24.54 -41.19
CA VAL A 20 7.93 25.34 -39.99
C VAL A 20 6.70 25.56 -39.11
N PHE A 21 5.50 25.80 -39.69
CA PHE A 21 4.27 25.90 -38.93
C PHE A 21 3.81 24.55 -38.36
N ALA A 22 4.13 23.41 -38.97
CA ALA A 22 3.89 22.08 -38.45
C ALA A 22 4.85 21.70 -37.28
N GLN A 23 5.97 22.42 -37.15
CA GLN A 23 6.95 22.23 -36.06
C GLN A 23 6.83 23.25 -34.92
N VAL A 24 5.81 24.12 -34.91
CA VAL A 24 5.51 24.89 -33.70
C VAL A 24 5.12 23.87 -32.63
N PRO A 25 5.94 23.64 -31.60
CA PRO A 25 5.55 22.74 -30.54
C PRO A 25 4.29 23.29 -29.92
N SER A 26 3.17 22.61 -30.14
CA SER A 26 1.95 22.91 -29.38
C SER A 26 2.34 22.88 -27.92
N SER A 27 2.13 23.97 -27.21
CA SER A 27 2.38 24.02 -25.77
C SER A 27 1.77 22.78 -25.13
N PRO A 28 2.53 22.05 -24.29
CA PRO A 28 1.97 20.86 -23.68
C PRO A 28 0.64 21.21 -23.03
N PRO A 29 -0.38 20.40 -23.23
CA PRO A 29 -1.69 20.71 -22.71
C PRO A 29 -1.62 20.89 -21.17
N PRO A 30 -2.41 21.81 -20.57
CA PRO A 30 -2.34 22.11 -19.16
C PRO A 30 -2.61 20.86 -18.33
N ALA A 31 -1.88 20.67 -17.22
CA ALA A 31 -2.16 19.59 -16.27
C ALA A 31 -3.62 19.66 -15.80
N LEU A 32 -4.31 18.52 -15.73
CA LEU A 32 -5.74 18.47 -15.38
C LEU A 32 -6.03 19.08 -14.01
N ALA A 33 -5.09 18.98 -13.07
CA ALA A 33 -5.19 19.61 -11.75
C ALA A 33 -5.43 21.15 -11.80
N LYS A 34 -5.04 21.83 -12.90
CA LYS A 34 -5.32 23.26 -13.12
C LYS A 34 -6.75 23.53 -13.60
N LEU A 35 -7.43 22.49 -14.06
CA LEU A 35 -8.79 22.55 -14.59
C LEU A 35 -9.85 22.02 -13.61
N VAL A 36 -9.41 21.47 -12.48
CA VAL A 36 -10.27 20.96 -11.41
C VAL A 36 -10.41 22.03 -10.33
N PRO A 37 -11.63 22.46 -9.96
CA PRO A 37 -11.86 23.41 -8.88
C PRO A 37 -11.27 22.95 -7.55
N GLN A 38 -10.88 23.92 -6.72
CA GLN A 38 -10.34 23.65 -5.38
C GLN A 38 -11.34 22.89 -4.49
N GLY A 39 -10.83 22.22 -3.46
CA GLY A 39 -11.64 21.65 -2.39
C GLY A 39 -11.75 20.15 -2.34
N PRO A 40 -11.23 19.35 -3.29
CA PRO A 40 -11.39 17.90 -3.22
C PRO A 40 -10.69 17.31 -1.98
N LEU A 41 -11.24 16.18 -1.52
CA LEU A 41 -10.64 15.34 -0.49
C LEU A 41 -9.59 14.42 -1.10
N LEU A 42 -9.88 13.95 -2.32
CA LEU A 42 -9.10 13.00 -3.08
C LEU A 42 -9.05 13.44 -4.54
N TYR A 43 -7.87 13.37 -5.13
CA TYR A 43 -7.63 13.60 -6.55
C TYR A 43 -6.89 12.40 -7.12
N LEU A 44 -7.48 11.77 -8.13
CA LEU A 44 -6.85 10.69 -8.90
C LEU A 44 -6.58 11.18 -10.31
N GLU A 45 -5.44 10.83 -10.87
CA GLU A 45 -5.08 11.16 -12.24
C GLU A 45 -4.44 9.94 -12.92
N ALA A 46 -4.95 9.58 -14.09
CA ALA A 46 -4.39 8.56 -14.95
C ALA A 46 -3.74 9.22 -16.17
N LYS A 47 -2.51 8.81 -16.50
CA LYS A 47 -1.79 9.31 -17.67
C LYS A 47 -2.47 8.89 -18.98
N ASP A 48 -3.00 7.67 -19.00
CA ASP A 48 -3.84 7.13 -20.09
C ASP A 48 -4.86 6.16 -19.48
N PHE A 49 -6.07 6.67 -19.21
CA PHE A 49 -7.10 5.85 -18.57
C PHE A 49 -7.65 4.80 -19.52
N GLY A 50 -7.74 5.10 -20.82
CA GLY A 50 -8.19 4.13 -21.82
C GLY A 50 -7.26 2.92 -21.90
N ALA A 51 -5.94 3.16 -21.91
CA ALA A 51 -4.96 2.08 -21.89
C ALA A 51 -5.00 1.27 -20.59
N LEU A 52 -5.04 1.93 -19.42
CA LEU A 52 -5.16 1.25 -18.13
C LEU A 52 -6.40 0.36 -18.04
N LEU A 53 -7.54 0.84 -18.53
CA LEU A 53 -8.81 0.10 -18.57
C LEU A 53 -8.71 -1.12 -19.50
N SER A 54 -8.11 -0.95 -20.67
CA SER A 54 -7.88 -2.03 -21.63
C SER A 54 -7.01 -3.12 -21.02
N ASP A 55 -5.89 -2.73 -20.41
CA ASP A 55 -4.95 -3.65 -19.76
C ASP A 55 -5.60 -4.39 -18.60
N TRP A 56 -6.38 -3.69 -17.76
CA TRP A 56 -7.14 -4.31 -16.69
C TRP A 56 -8.13 -5.36 -17.24
N ASN A 57 -8.87 -5.02 -18.29
CA ASN A 57 -9.85 -5.92 -18.89
C ASN A 57 -9.21 -7.18 -19.50
N ALA A 58 -8.01 -7.07 -20.05
CA ALA A 58 -7.25 -8.17 -20.63
C ALA A 58 -6.47 -8.99 -19.57
N SER A 59 -6.30 -8.47 -18.34
CA SER A 59 -5.40 -9.04 -17.35
C SER A 59 -5.87 -10.36 -16.76
N ASP A 60 -4.91 -11.27 -16.50
CA ASP A 60 -5.14 -12.49 -15.71
C ASP A 60 -5.53 -12.15 -14.27
N VAL A 61 -5.01 -11.06 -13.71
CA VAL A 61 -5.31 -10.62 -12.35
C VAL A 61 -6.80 -10.33 -12.18
N LYS A 62 -7.44 -9.64 -13.15
CA LYS A 62 -8.89 -9.44 -13.14
C LYS A 62 -9.65 -10.77 -13.17
N ARG A 63 -9.22 -11.71 -14.04
CA ARG A 63 -9.86 -13.02 -14.14
C ARG A 63 -9.73 -13.83 -12.85
N LEU A 64 -8.55 -13.83 -12.24
CA LEU A 64 -8.30 -14.48 -10.95
C LEU A 64 -9.12 -13.84 -9.83
N TRP A 65 -9.16 -12.51 -9.77
CA TRP A 65 -9.94 -11.78 -8.78
C TRP A 65 -11.43 -12.11 -8.85
N LEU A 66 -12.03 -12.01 -10.03
CA LEU A 66 -13.47 -12.27 -10.22
C LEU A 66 -13.88 -13.71 -9.91
N ARG A 67 -12.94 -14.66 -9.98
CA ARG A 67 -13.17 -16.08 -9.64
C ARG A 67 -12.74 -16.43 -8.21
N SER A 68 -12.18 -15.49 -7.47
CA SER A 68 -11.68 -15.74 -6.12
C SER A 68 -12.82 -15.76 -5.11
N ASP A 69 -12.64 -16.53 -4.04
CA ASP A 69 -13.55 -16.50 -2.90
C ASP A 69 -13.59 -15.11 -2.25
N ASN A 70 -12.48 -14.37 -2.31
CA ASN A 70 -12.41 -12.98 -1.87
C ASN A 70 -13.42 -12.08 -2.59
N PHE A 71 -13.56 -12.22 -3.92
CA PHE A 71 -14.55 -11.45 -4.66
C PHE A 71 -15.98 -11.86 -4.29
N GLN A 72 -16.24 -13.15 -4.06
CA GLN A 72 -17.56 -13.62 -3.65
C GLN A 72 -17.99 -13.03 -2.30
N VAL A 73 -17.09 -13.01 -1.32
CA VAL A 73 -17.37 -12.40 -0.02
C VAL A 73 -17.44 -10.88 -0.13
N PHE A 74 -16.53 -10.24 -0.87
CA PHE A 74 -16.58 -8.80 -1.12
C PHE A 74 -17.90 -8.38 -1.77
N SER A 75 -18.40 -9.14 -2.75
CA SER A 75 -19.66 -8.84 -3.44
C SER A 75 -20.90 -8.88 -2.53
N ARG A 76 -20.81 -9.51 -1.35
CA ARG A 76 -21.86 -9.54 -0.32
C ARG A 76 -21.61 -8.53 0.80
N SER A 77 -20.49 -7.83 0.80
CA SER A 77 -20.11 -6.87 1.84
C SER A 77 -20.99 -5.61 1.82
N ARG A 78 -21.11 -4.95 2.97
CA ARG A 78 -21.80 -3.65 3.07
C ARG A 78 -21.22 -2.60 2.13
N LEU A 79 -19.92 -2.60 1.93
CA LEU A 79 -19.26 -1.68 1.00
C LEU A 79 -19.73 -1.93 -0.43
N PHE A 80 -19.72 -3.18 -0.88
CA PHE A 80 -20.19 -3.53 -2.22
C PHE A 80 -21.66 -3.19 -2.43
N LEU A 81 -22.52 -3.49 -1.45
CA LEU A 81 -23.93 -3.14 -1.50
C LEU A 81 -24.15 -1.63 -1.61
N LYS A 82 -23.39 -0.81 -0.88
CA LYS A 82 -23.44 0.65 -1.01
C LYS A 82 -22.93 1.15 -2.36
N LEU A 83 -21.87 0.55 -2.90
CA LEU A 83 -21.39 0.88 -4.25
C LEU A 83 -22.47 0.53 -5.30
N THR A 84 -23.13 -0.62 -5.16
CA THR A 84 -24.24 -1.03 -6.05
C THR A 84 -25.44 -0.10 -5.92
N GLN A 85 -25.80 0.31 -4.71
CA GLN A 85 -26.85 1.30 -4.50
C GLN A 85 -26.50 2.63 -5.16
N ALA A 86 -25.29 3.14 -4.95
CA ALA A 86 -24.81 4.36 -5.58
C ALA A 86 -24.80 4.26 -7.12
N GLN A 87 -24.46 3.10 -7.65
CA GLN A 87 -24.53 2.80 -9.08
C GLN A 87 -25.99 2.89 -9.58
N THR A 88 -26.95 2.32 -8.84
CA THR A 88 -28.37 2.39 -9.20
C THR A 88 -28.91 3.82 -9.13
N GLU A 89 -28.56 4.58 -8.10
CA GLU A 89 -28.94 5.98 -7.95
C GLU A 89 -28.36 6.85 -9.09
N PHE A 90 -27.10 6.60 -9.46
CA PHE A 90 -26.49 7.29 -10.62
C PHE A 90 -27.20 6.91 -11.91
N ALA A 91 -27.49 5.63 -12.14
CA ALA A 91 -28.23 5.17 -13.34
C ALA A 91 -29.59 5.88 -13.48
N SER A 92 -30.33 6.02 -12.35
CA SER A 92 -31.60 6.75 -12.32
C SER A 92 -31.41 8.24 -12.66
N ALA A 93 -30.44 8.89 -12.04
CA ALA A 93 -30.15 10.30 -12.29
C ALA A 93 -29.63 10.53 -13.71
N ALA A 94 -28.69 9.74 -14.19
CA ALA A 94 -28.06 9.91 -15.50
C ALA A 94 -28.91 9.36 -16.67
N GLY A 95 -29.83 8.43 -16.39
CA GLY A 95 -30.61 7.76 -17.46
C GLY A 95 -29.77 6.75 -18.26
N VAL A 96 -28.58 6.41 -17.80
CA VAL A 96 -27.70 5.37 -18.35
C VAL A 96 -27.04 4.61 -17.20
N PRO A 97 -26.90 3.27 -17.30
CA PRO A 97 -26.20 2.51 -16.28
C PRO A 97 -24.71 2.90 -16.28
N PRO A 98 -24.07 3.09 -15.12
CA PRO A 98 -22.63 3.29 -15.02
C PRO A 98 -21.90 1.94 -15.04
N ASP A 99 -22.10 1.22 -16.13
CA ASP A 99 -21.45 -0.06 -16.43
C ASP A 99 -20.10 0.13 -17.12
N MET A 100 -19.46 -0.97 -17.45
CA MET A 100 -18.16 -0.95 -18.12
C MET A 100 -18.22 -0.34 -19.52
N ASP A 101 -19.39 -0.38 -20.18
CA ASP A 101 -19.57 0.24 -21.50
C ASP A 101 -19.59 1.77 -21.37
N LEU A 102 -20.28 2.31 -20.37
CA LEU A 102 -20.21 3.75 -20.08
C LEU A 102 -18.79 4.16 -19.74
N VAL A 103 -18.12 3.42 -18.85
CA VAL A 103 -16.73 3.72 -18.46
C VAL A 103 -15.82 3.69 -19.68
N ALA A 104 -15.92 2.68 -20.55
CA ALA A 104 -15.13 2.59 -21.79
C ALA A 104 -15.40 3.75 -22.76
N ASN A 105 -16.65 4.20 -22.84
CA ASN A 105 -17.04 5.32 -23.69
C ASN A 105 -16.49 6.67 -23.23
N VAL A 106 -16.31 6.85 -21.90
CA VAL A 106 -15.76 8.08 -21.31
C VAL A 106 -14.29 7.96 -20.92
N ALA A 107 -13.68 6.78 -21.04
CA ALA A 107 -12.27 6.59 -20.83
C ALA A 107 -11.46 7.22 -21.97
N GLY A 108 -10.92 8.39 -21.72
CA GLY A 108 -10.02 9.09 -22.64
C GLY A 108 -8.55 8.78 -22.33
N GLY A 109 -7.66 9.59 -22.87
CA GLY A 109 -6.26 9.63 -22.53
C GLY A 109 -6.06 10.11 -21.08
N GLN A 110 -5.35 11.22 -20.89
CA GLN A 110 -5.20 11.80 -19.55
C GLN A 110 -6.56 12.08 -18.92
N SER A 111 -6.81 11.49 -17.75
CA SER A 111 -8.09 11.59 -17.05
C SER A 111 -7.86 11.87 -15.57
N ALA A 112 -8.76 12.64 -14.96
CA ALA A 112 -8.73 12.89 -13.52
C ALA A 112 -10.13 12.74 -12.90
N LEU A 113 -10.14 12.22 -11.66
CA LEU A 113 -11.31 12.12 -10.81
C LEU A 113 -11.03 12.87 -9.50
N ALA A 114 -11.80 13.89 -9.21
CA ALA A 114 -11.75 14.65 -7.96
C ALA A 114 -12.99 14.35 -7.12
N ILE A 115 -12.79 13.89 -5.88
CA ILE A 115 -13.87 13.56 -4.95
C ILE A 115 -13.95 14.66 -3.90
N TYR A 116 -15.11 15.28 -3.78
CA TYR A 116 -15.39 16.38 -2.85
C TYR A 116 -16.13 15.91 -1.59
N ASP A 117 -16.97 14.88 -1.71
CA ASP A 117 -17.63 14.23 -0.57
C ASP A 117 -17.73 12.72 -0.84
N ILE A 118 -17.27 11.91 0.12
CA ILE A 118 -17.31 10.44 -0.01
C ILE A 118 -18.72 9.90 0.26
N GLY A 119 -19.43 10.50 1.22
CA GLY A 119 -20.74 10.02 1.64
C GLY A 119 -21.85 10.27 0.63
N GLN A 120 -21.82 11.46 0.06
CA GLN A 120 -22.74 11.85 -1.00
C GLN A 120 -22.23 11.45 -2.39
N LEU A 121 -21.02 10.89 -2.48
CA LEU A 121 -20.33 10.58 -3.74
C LEU A 121 -20.31 11.80 -4.69
N GLU A 122 -19.93 12.95 -4.14
CA GLU A 122 -19.78 14.16 -4.93
C GLU A 122 -18.41 14.15 -5.62
N PHE A 123 -18.44 14.16 -6.95
CA PHE A 123 -17.22 14.12 -7.75
C PHE A 123 -17.29 14.98 -9.01
N LEU A 124 -16.10 15.25 -9.54
CA LEU A 124 -15.86 15.70 -10.90
C LEU A 124 -14.90 14.73 -11.57
N TYR A 125 -15.31 14.18 -12.68
CA TYR A 125 -14.45 13.47 -13.62
C TYR A 125 -14.18 14.37 -14.82
N ILE A 126 -12.93 14.50 -15.23
CA ILE A 126 -12.48 15.22 -16.42
C ILE A 126 -11.51 14.35 -17.20
N THR A 127 -11.69 14.27 -18.49
CA THR A 127 -10.85 13.46 -19.38
C THR A 127 -10.59 14.14 -20.69
N ARG A 128 -9.44 13.85 -21.30
CA ARG A 128 -9.16 14.24 -22.70
C ARG A 128 -9.74 13.21 -23.63
N LEU A 129 -10.84 13.58 -24.26
CA LEU A 129 -11.58 12.73 -25.18
C LEU A 129 -12.16 13.61 -26.30
N GLY A 130 -11.89 13.26 -27.53
CA GLY A 130 -12.43 13.98 -28.68
C GLY A 130 -13.97 13.98 -28.67
N SER A 131 -14.56 15.15 -28.95
CA SER A 131 -16.00 15.36 -28.92
C SER A 131 -16.79 14.39 -29.83
N GLU A 132 -16.23 13.97 -30.95
CA GLU A 132 -16.86 12.99 -31.85
C GLU A 132 -17.02 11.62 -31.19
N ARG A 133 -15.98 11.15 -30.52
CA ARG A 133 -16.02 9.87 -29.78
C ARG A 133 -17.04 9.93 -28.64
N PHE A 134 -17.08 11.01 -27.90
CA PHE A 134 -18.07 11.20 -26.83
C PHE A 134 -19.50 11.27 -27.39
N ALA A 135 -19.70 11.97 -28.51
CA ALA A 135 -21.01 12.11 -29.16
C ALA A 135 -21.59 10.77 -29.66
N ALA A 136 -20.75 9.79 -29.95
CA ALA A 136 -21.17 8.44 -30.27
C ALA A 136 -21.69 7.65 -29.06
N GLY A 137 -21.31 8.06 -27.84
CA GLY A 137 -21.61 7.37 -26.58
C GLY A 137 -23.07 7.47 -26.12
N GLY A 138 -23.46 6.55 -25.22
CA GLY A 138 -24.82 6.46 -24.67
C GLY A 138 -25.22 7.74 -23.93
N LEU A 139 -24.34 8.29 -23.09
CA LEU A 139 -24.63 9.47 -22.29
C LEU A 139 -24.97 10.69 -23.17
N TRP A 140 -24.22 10.92 -24.25
CA TRP A 140 -24.53 12.02 -25.16
C TRP A 140 -25.88 11.88 -25.84
N LYS A 141 -26.30 10.66 -26.15
CA LYS A 141 -27.59 10.37 -26.76
C LYS A 141 -28.77 10.67 -25.85
N THR A 142 -28.58 10.60 -24.52
CA THR A 142 -29.62 10.92 -23.53
C THR A 142 -29.77 12.42 -23.24
N ARG A 143 -28.91 13.29 -23.82
CA ARG A 143 -28.88 14.73 -23.51
C ARG A 143 -30.22 15.44 -23.67
N GLY A 144 -31.09 14.94 -24.54
CA GLY A 144 -32.45 15.50 -24.72
C GLY A 144 -33.34 15.38 -23.48
N SER A 145 -33.01 14.52 -22.50
CA SER A 145 -33.70 14.39 -21.22
C SER A 145 -33.10 15.27 -20.11
N TYR A 146 -32.07 16.05 -20.43
CA TYR A 146 -31.39 16.96 -19.52
C TYR A 146 -31.80 18.40 -19.81
N GLN A 147 -31.67 19.26 -18.81
CA GLN A 147 -31.79 20.69 -18.96
C GLN A 147 -30.49 21.27 -19.50
N PRO A 148 -30.50 21.94 -20.68
CA PRO A 148 -29.32 22.63 -21.16
C PRO A 148 -29.09 23.88 -20.33
N ARG A 149 -27.83 24.13 -19.98
CA ARG A 149 -27.35 25.33 -19.28
C ARG A 149 -26.03 25.80 -19.89
N GLN A 150 -25.58 26.95 -19.49
CA GLN A 150 -24.32 27.52 -19.96
C GLN A 150 -23.50 28.08 -18.81
N SER A 151 -22.19 27.84 -18.85
CA SER A 151 -21.20 28.43 -17.95
C SER A 151 -20.01 28.90 -18.78
N SER A 152 -19.63 30.18 -18.61
CA SER A 152 -18.46 30.77 -19.31
C SER A 152 -18.48 30.59 -20.83
N GLY A 153 -19.68 30.64 -21.44
CA GLY A 153 -19.87 30.45 -22.88
C GLY A 153 -19.82 29.00 -23.35
N ILE A 154 -19.77 28.03 -22.44
CA ILE A 154 -19.74 26.59 -22.74
C ILE A 154 -21.05 25.96 -22.29
N ASP A 155 -21.69 25.23 -23.19
CA ASP A 155 -22.93 24.52 -22.91
C ASP A 155 -22.67 23.26 -22.10
N TYR A 156 -23.55 22.98 -21.14
CA TYR A 156 -23.56 21.75 -20.35
C TYR A 156 -25.01 21.29 -20.10
N TYR A 157 -25.12 20.03 -19.72
CA TYR A 157 -26.39 19.35 -19.53
C TYR A 157 -26.50 18.87 -18.08
N ILE A 158 -27.64 19.19 -17.42
CA ILE A 158 -27.88 18.82 -16.03
C ILE A 158 -29.23 18.14 -15.86
N LYS A 159 -29.27 17.14 -15.02
CA LYS A 159 -30.49 16.45 -14.60
C LYS A 159 -30.44 16.16 -13.12
N THR A 160 -31.55 16.40 -12.44
CA THR A 160 -31.72 16.04 -11.02
C THR A 160 -32.80 14.96 -10.92
N ASP A 161 -32.45 13.86 -10.30
CA ASP A 161 -33.42 12.80 -10.01
C ASP A 161 -34.39 13.24 -8.91
N PRO A 162 -35.73 13.24 -9.17
CA PRO A 162 -36.69 13.74 -8.21
C PRO A 162 -36.72 12.95 -6.88
N ALA A 163 -36.43 11.65 -6.95
CA ALA A 163 -36.52 10.75 -5.80
C ALA A 163 -35.28 10.83 -4.92
N SER A 164 -34.10 10.61 -5.50
CA SER A 164 -32.82 10.59 -4.75
C SER A 164 -32.21 11.98 -4.55
N LYS A 165 -32.69 13.00 -5.27
CA LYS A 165 -32.09 14.34 -5.36
C LYS A 165 -30.66 14.35 -5.93
N ARG A 166 -30.23 13.24 -6.50
CA ARG A 166 -28.92 13.12 -7.15
C ARG A 166 -28.88 13.98 -8.41
N VAL A 167 -27.75 14.62 -8.60
CA VAL A 167 -27.46 15.40 -9.81
C VAL A 167 -26.54 14.59 -10.71
N ALA A 168 -26.85 14.56 -11.98
CA ALA A 168 -25.95 14.13 -13.04
C ALA A 168 -25.76 15.30 -14.02
N ALA A 169 -24.53 15.74 -14.19
CA ALA A 169 -24.20 16.83 -15.10
C ALA A 169 -23.00 16.44 -15.96
N PHE A 170 -23.01 16.86 -17.23
CA PHE A 170 -21.90 16.62 -18.13
C PHE A 170 -21.74 17.73 -19.16
N ALA A 171 -20.52 17.84 -19.69
CA ALA A 171 -20.18 18.78 -20.76
C ALA A 171 -19.13 18.17 -21.69
N ALA A 172 -19.14 18.63 -22.94
CA ALA A 172 -18.03 18.47 -23.87
C ALA A 172 -17.48 19.87 -24.20
N ALA A 173 -16.23 20.13 -23.87
CA ALA A 173 -15.61 21.45 -23.98
C ALA A 173 -14.19 21.30 -24.55
N LYS A 174 -13.95 21.84 -25.76
CA LYS A 174 -12.69 21.66 -26.48
C LYS A 174 -12.36 20.15 -26.58
N ASP A 175 -11.21 19.71 -26.07
CA ASP A 175 -10.77 18.32 -26.06
C ASP A 175 -11.12 17.60 -24.74
N TYR A 176 -12.02 18.17 -23.94
CA TYR A 176 -12.36 17.63 -22.63
C TYR A 176 -13.82 17.18 -22.59
N VAL A 177 -14.03 16.06 -21.91
CA VAL A 177 -15.33 15.61 -21.43
C VAL A 177 -15.33 15.67 -19.92
N LEU A 178 -16.41 16.23 -19.37
CA LEU A 178 -16.61 16.38 -17.93
C LEU A 178 -17.88 15.66 -17.50
N LEU A 179 -17.81 14.97 -16.37
CA LEU A 179 -18.95 14.38 -15.66
C LEU A 179 -18.89 14.81 -14.21
N ALA A 180 -20.00 15.25 -13.63
CA ALA A 180 -20.06 15.66 -12.24
C ALA A 180 -21.40 15.29 -11.60
N THR A 181 -21.38 15.13 -10.29
CA THR A 181 -22.58 14.97 -9.46
C THR A 181 -22.95 16.27 -8.72
N ARG A 182 -22.24 17.36 -9.03
CA ARG A 182 -22.52 18.72 -8.51
C ARG A 182 -22.39 19.74 -9.65
N GLU A 183 -23.38 20.58 -9.75
CA GLU A 183 -23.43 21.60 -10.80
C GLU A 183 -22.36 22.68 -10.65
N ASP A 184 -22.17 23.19 -9.42
CA ASP A 184 -21.20 24.25 -9.13
C ASP A 184 -19.76 23.81 -9.43
N VAL A 185 -19.44 22.53 -9.19
CA VAL A 185 -18.11 21.98 -9.49
C VAL A 185 -17.91 21.85 -10.99
N LEU A 186 -18.94 21.40 -11.75
CA LEU A 186 -18.87 21.36 -13.20
C LEU A 186 -18.70 22.76 -13.79
N ALA A 187 -19.53 23.71 -13.38
CA ALA A 187 -19.48 25.09 -13.83
C ALA A 187 -18.13 25.75 -13.53
N GLY A 188 -17.57 25.49 -12.35
CA GLY A 188 -16.23 25.94 -11.96
C GLY A 188 -15.13 25.37 -12.87
N ALA A 189 -15.20 24.09 -13.23
CA ALA A 189 -14.25 23.48 -14.16
C ALA A 189 -14.37 24.07 -15.57
N LEU A 190 -15.58 24.33 -16.07
CA LEU A 190 -15.81 24.98 -17.36
C LEU A 190 -15.25 26.40 -17.39
N ALA A 191 -15.38 27.14 -16.29
CA ALA A 191 -14.78 28.48 -16.16
C ALA A 191 -13.25 28.43 -16.25
N LEU A 192 -12.59 27.44 -15.58
CA LEU A 192 -11.15 27.22 -15.68
C LEU A 192 -10.72 26.83 -17.10
N ILE A 193 -11.48 25.98 -17.79
CA ILE A 193 -11.25 25.62 -19.21
C ILE A 193 -11.39 26.82 -20.15
N ALA A 194 -12.34 27.71 -19.85
CA ALA A 194 -12.52 28.97 -20.59
C ALA A 194 -11.40 30.00 -20.33
N GLY A 195 -10.51 29.74 -19.36
CA GLY A 195 -9.41 30.63 -19.01
C GLY A 195 -9.81 31.76 -18.04
N GLN A 196 -10.97 31.64 -17.38
CA GLN A 196 -11.39 32.60 -16.36
C GLN A 196 -10.55 32.42 -15.09
N ALA A 197 -10.36 33.52 -14.36
CA ALA A 197 -9.71 33.48 -13.07
C ALA A 197 -10.55 32.63 -12.08
N GLY A 198 -9.91 31.63 -11.48
CA GLY A 198 -10.55 30.75 -10.50
C GLY A 198 -9.52 29.93 -9.74
N SER A 199 -9.93 29.43 -8.58
CA SER A 199 -9.06 28.61 -7.73
C SER A 199 -9.17 27.15 -8.14
N SER A 200 -8.04 26.56 -8.51
CA SER A 200 -7.93 25.16 -8.87
C SER A 200 -7.25 24.33 -7.77
N VAL A 201 -7.38 23.00 -7.84
CA VAL A 201 -6.70 22.09 -6.92
C VAL A 201 -5.17 22.24 -6.99
N ALA A 202 -4.63 22.54 -8.17
CA ALA A 202 -3.20 22.78 -8.36
C ALA A 202 -2.68 23.99 -7.58
N GLY A 203 -3.54 24.97 -7.24
CA GLY A 203 -3.22 26.14 -6.43
C GLY A 203 -3.36 25.92 -4.93
N GLU A 204 -3.91 24.78 -4.48
CA GLU A 204 -4.02 24.48 -3.05
C GLU A 204 -2.64 24.11 -2.47
N GLN A 205 -2.27 24.76 -1.36
CA GLN A 205 -0.95 24.60 -0.74
C GLN A 205 -0.58 23.15 -0.44
N TRP A 206 -1.53 22.34 0.05
CA TRP A 206 -1.31 20.95 0.38
C TRP A 206 -1.02 20.11 -0.88
N PHE A 207 -1.71 20.39 -1.97
CA PHE A 207 -1.52 19.70 -3.25
C PHE A 207 -0.19 20.08 -3.90
N ASP A 208 0.09 21.37 -3.99
CA ASP A 208 1.31 21.92 -4.59
C ASP A 208 2.57 21.44 -3.84
N LYS A 209 2.53 21.43 -2.49
CA LYS A 209 3.62 20.91 -1.67
C LYS A 209 3.84 19.40 -1.92
N ALA A 210 2.76 18.60 -1.94
CA ALA A 210 2.86 17.17 -2.21
C ALA A 210 3.39 16.89 -3.63
N ALA A 211 2.88 17.61 -4.63
CA ALA A 211 3.28 17.44 -6.03
C ALA A 211 4.74 17.82 -6.29
N ARG A 212 5.27 18.84 -5.58
CA ARG A 212 6.71 19.21 -5.68
C ARG A 212 7.64 18.16 -5.09
N GLU A 213 7.21 17.47 -4.03
CA GLU A 213 8.03 16.43 -3.37
C GLU A 213 7.98 15.08 -4.08
N ALA A 214 6.95 14.84 -4.88
CA ALA A 214 6.84 13.66 -5.70
C ALA A 214 7.70 13.80 -6.97
N LYS A 215 8.10 12.67 -7.52
CA LYS A 215 8.71 12.62 -8.86
C LYS A 215 7.65 12.92 -9.93
N ALA A 216 8.07 12.86 -11.19
CA ALA A 216 7.12 12.95 -12.31
C ALA A 216 5.98 11.93 -12.15
N PRO A 217 4.73 12.28 -12.53
CA PRO A 217 3.59 11.37 -12.42
C PRO A 217 3.85 10.03 -13.08
N GLY A 218 3.48 8.96 -12.37
CA GLY A 218 3.42 7.61 -12.91
C GLY A 218 2.23 7.41 -13.89
N GLU A 219 1.86 6.16 -14.12
CA GLU A 219 0.66 5.84 -14.92
C GLU A 219 -0.62 6.22 -14.17
N LEU A 220 -0.61 6.05 -12.86
CA LEU A 220 -1.71 6.42 -11.97
C LEU A 220 -1.17 7.20 -10.77
N ARG A 221 -1.75 8.36 -10.52
CA ARG A 221 -1.44 9.23 -9.38
C ARG A 221 -2.67 9.37 -8.49
N MET A 222 -2.48 9.31 -7.18
CA MET A 222 -3.50 9.60 -6.19
C MET A 222 -2.96 10.62 -5.18
N VAL A 223 -3.70 11.70 -4.94
CA VAL A 223 -3.35 12.73 -3.96
C VAL A 223 -4.49 12.87 -2.96
N MET A 224 -4.18 12.76 -1.67
CA MET A 224 -5.16 12.79 -0.59
C MET A 224 -4.91 13.95 0.37
N ASN A 225 -5.98 14.65 0.74
CA ASN A 225 -5.98 15.63 1.82
C ASN A 225 -6.43 14.97 3.13
N PHE A 226 -5.49 14.52 3.95
CA PHE A 226 -5.83 13.84 5.20
C PHE A 226 -6.51 14.76 6.23
N GLN A 227 -6.21 16.06 6.21
CA GLN A 227 -6.86 17.00 7.13
C GLN A 227 -8.36 17.13 6.86
N LYS A 228 -8.77 17.14 5.58
CA LYS A 228 -10.19 17.15 5.19
C LYS A 228 -10.80 15.75 5.34
N LEU A 229 -10.09 14.72 4.88
CA LEU A 229 -10.56 13.33 4.87
C LEU A 229 -10.95 12.84 6.27
N ARG A 230 -10.09 13.08 7.28
CA ARG A 230 -10.36 12.74 8.68
C ARG A 230 -11.58 13.42 9.29
N LYS A 231 -12.00 14.55 8.74
CA LYS A 231 -13.20 15.28 9.19
C LYS A 231 -14.48 14.73 8.55
N SER A 232 -14.37 13.96 7.46
CA SER A 232 -15.52 13.37 6.80
C SER A 232 -16.21 12.34 7.71
N PRO A 233 -17.52 12.48 8.00
CA PRO A 233 -18.23 11.54 8.85
C PRO A 233 -18.20 10.10 8.32
N HIS A 234 -18.30 9.94 7.00
CA HIS A 234 -18.27 8.62 6.37
C HIS A 234 -16.90 7.95 6.49
N PHE A 235 -15.82 8.70 6.31
CA PHE A 235 -14.48 8.16 6.51
C PHE A 235 -14.30 7.66 7.94
N ARG A 236 -14.72 8.46 8.93
CA ARG A 236 -14.64 8.09 10.35
C ARG A 236 -15.46 6.88 10.74
N SER A 237 -16.54 6.58 10.03
CA SER A 237 -17.40 5.42 10.33
C SER A 237 -16.88 4.09 9.77
N TYR A 238 -15.90 4.14 8.84
CA TYR A 238 -15.36 2.94 8.17
C TYR A 238 -13.91 2.64 8.55
N TRP A 239 -13.21 3.56 9.19
CA TRP A 239 -11.81 3.39 9.56
C TRP A 239 -11.69 3.21 11.06
N ILE A 240 -10.80 2.30 11.45
CA ILE A 240 -10.49 2.00 12.82
C ILE A 240 -9.84 3.23 13.46
N GLN A 241 -10.17 3.51 14.72
CA GLN A 241 -9.72 4.70 15.44
C GLN A 241 -8.18 4.84 15.44
N GLN A 242 -7.47 3.72 15.55
CA GLN A 242 -6.01 3.72 15.51
C GLN A 242 -5.48 4.24 14.17
N ASN A 243 -6.01 3.75 13.05
CA ASN A 243 -5.63 4.21 11.72
C ASN A 243 -5.93 5.70 11.51
N ILE A 244 -7.04 6.21 12.07
CA ILE A 244 -7.37 7.63 12.03
C ILE A 244 -6.34 8.45 12.81
N THR A 245 -5.89 7.96 13.96
CA THR A 245 -4.86 8.60 14.79
C THR A 245 -3.51 8.63 14.07
N GLU A 246 -3.11 7.53 13.48
CA GLU A 246 -1.87 7.43 12.68
C GLU A 246 -1.89 8.36 11.46
N LEU A 247 -2.99 8.36 10.70
CA LEU A 247 -3.18 9.31 9.60
C LEU A 247 -3.16 10.76 10.07
N GLY A 248 -3.48 11.02 11.34
CA GLY A 248 -3.42 12.33 12.00
C GLY A 248 -2.05 12.98 12.00
N GLN A 249 -1.00 12.19 11.93
CA GLN A 249 0.38 12.66 11.85
C GLN A 249 0.69 13.33 10.49
N TYR A 250 -0.16 13.11 9.48
CA TYR A 250 0.07 13.61 8.13
C TYR A 250 -1.02 14.61 7.70
N SER A 251 -0.62 15.62 6.93
CA SER A 251 -1.51 16.62 6.34
C SER A 251 -2.02 16.19 4.97
N ALA A 252 -1.18 15.56 4.18
CA ALA A 252 -1.49 15.08 2.84
C ALA A 252 -0.60 13.89 2.45
N ALA A 253 -1.03 13.14 1.46
CA ALA A 253 -0.22 12.13 0.80
C ALA A 253 -0.38 12.19 -0.72
N ILE A 254 0.68 11.78 -1.41
CA ILE A 254 0.67 11.48 -2.83
C ILE A 254 1.21 10.07 -3.05
N SER A 255 0.58 9.32 -3.94
CA SER A 255 1.03 8.00 -4.37
C SER A 255 1.05 7.97 -5.90
N ASP A 256 2.19 7.60 -6.46
CA ASP A 256 2.41 7.41 -7.89
C ASP A 256 2.68 5.93 -8.16
N ALA A 257 1.87 5.31 -9.00
CA ALA A 257 2.06 3.94 -9.47
C ALA A 257 2.51 3.93 -10.93
N ALA A 258 3.50 3.10 -11.25
CA ALA A 258 4.00 2.91 -12.60
C ALA A 258 4.38 1.45 -12.85
N ARG A 259 4.16 0.99 -14.08
CA ARG A 259 4.62 -0.31 -14.56
C ARG A 259 5.79 -0.14 -15.52
N ALA A 260 6.77 -1.02 -15.40
CA ALA A 260 7.88 -1.10 -16.34
C ALA A 260 8.26 -2.57 -16.52
N SER A 261 7.90 -3.17 -17.65
CA SER A 261 8.17 -4.58 -17.95
C SER A 261 7.61 -5.51 -16.86
N ALA A 262 8.48 -6.21 -16.13
CA ALA A 262 8.12 -7.14 -15.05
C ALA A 262 8.09 -6.48 -13.65
N GLU A 263 8.07 -5.16 -13.58
CA GLU A 263 8.04 -4.43 -12.31
C GLU A 263 6.80 -3.56 -12.19
N LEU A 264 6.16 -3.59 -11.02
CA LEU A 264 5.19 -2.58 -10.58
C LEU A 264 5.84 -1.78 -9.45
N ARG A 265 5.91 -0.47 -9.59
CA ARG A 265 6.47 0.44 -8.61
C ARG A 265 5.41 1.39 -8.10
N GLU A 266 5.37 1.59 -6.79
CA GLU A 266 4.58 2.61 -6.12
C GLU A 266 5.51 3.49 -5.28
N ASP A 267 5.53 4.79 -5.59
CA ASP A 267 6.24 5.81 -4.81
C ASP A 267 5.21 6.65 -4.04
N ARG A 268 5.32 6.66 -2.71
CA ARG A 268 4.47 7.43 -1.81
C ARG A 268 5.24 8.55 -1.15
N VAL A 269 4.63 9.72 -1.07
CA VAL A 269 5.13 10.87 -0.31
C VAL A 269 4.07 11.30 0.69
N LEU A 270 4.41 11.25 1.97
CA LEU A 270 3.54 11.66 3.08
C LEU A 270 4.06 12.97 3.65
N LEU A 271 3.24 14.01 3.68
CA LEU A 271 3.58 15.29 4.31
C LEU A 271 3.17 15.24 5.77
N ARG A 272 4.11 15.42 6.69
CA ARG A 272 3.77 15.51 8.11
C ARG A 272 2.93 16.74 8.40
N ALA A 273 1.98 16.62 9.32
CA ALA A 273 1.20 17.74 9.84
C ALA A 273 2.06 18.65 10.74
N THR A 274 2.99 18.03 11.47
CA THR A 274 3.98 18.71 12.33
C THR A 274 5.35 18.13 12.02
N GLU A 275 6.31 19.00 11.80
CA GLU A 275 7.69 18.60 11.59
C GLU A 275 8.30 18.04 12.88
N ILE A 276 9.08 16.96 12.74
CA ILE A 276 9.87 16.38 13.83
C ILE A 276 11.34 16.45 13.47
N ALA A 277 12.22 16.56 14.46
CA ALA A 277 13.66 16.44 14.21
C ALA A 277 13.99 15.00 13.80
N PRO A 278 14.65 14.78 12.64
CA PRO A 278 15.08 13.44 12.26
C PRO A 278 16.22 12.98 13.17
N VAL A 279 16.04 11.79 13.76
CA VAL A 279 17.02 11.16 14.66
C VAL A 279 17.53 9.82 14.10
N TRP A 280 17.30 9.60 12.81
CA TRP A 280 17.53 8.30 12.18
C TRP A 280 18.98 8.15 11.72
N ASN A 281 19.65 7.07 12.12
CA ASN A 281 20.95 6.68 11.58
C ASN A 281 20.76 5.75 10.37
N GLU A 282 20.40 6.33 9.23
CA GLU A 282 20.13 5.56 7.99
C GLU A 282 21.35 4.78 7.50
N ALA A 283 22.57 5.27 7.75
CA ALA A 283 23.80 4.56 7.41
C ALA A 283 23.96 3.27 8.22
N ALA A 284 23.62 3.31 9.53
CA ALA A 284 23.64 2.12 10.38
C ALA A 284 22.66 1.05 9.90
N ALA A 285 21.46 1.44 9.45
CA ALA A 285 20.49 0.51 8.85
C ALA A 285 21.02 -0.12 7.55
N ALA A 286 21.70 0.67 6.71
CA ALA A 286 22.35 0.15 5.52
C ALA A 286 23.45 -0.86 5.85
N ASP A 287 24.24 -0.61 6.90
CA ASP A 287 25.31 -1.51 7.32
C ASP A 287 24.75 -2.86 7.83
N VAL A 288 23.72 -2.84 8.69
CA VAL A 288 23.12 -4.10 9.18
C VAL A 288 22.38 -4.86 8.08
N SER A 289 21.84 -4.19 7.07
CA SER A 289 21.16 -4.86 5.96
C SER A 289 22.06 -5.79 5.16
N ARG A 290 23.38 -5.58 5.19
CA ARG A 290 24.39 -6.47 4.59
C ARG A 290 24.39 -7.86 5.23
N LEU A 291 23.95 -7.98 6.48
CA LEU A 291 23.80 -9.26 7.17
C LEU A 291 22.61 -10.10 6.67
N ALA A 292 21.73 -9.56 5.82
CA ALA A 292 20.63 -10.34 5.27
C ALA A 292 21.15 -11.30 4.19
N PRO A 293 21.14 -12.63 4.39
CA PRO A 293 21.63 -13.57 3.39
C PRO A 293 20.86 -13.44 2.07
N ALA A 294 21.55 -13.63 0.94
CA ALA A 294 20.91 -13.63 -0.37
C ALA A 294 19.77 -14.67 -0.49
N GLY A 295 19.85 -15.73 0.34
CA GLY A 295 18.86 -16.78 0.45
C GLY A 295 17.68 -16.48 1.36
N ALA A 296 17.69 -15.41 2.16
CA ALA A 296 16.62 -15.10 3.09
C ALA A 296 15.27 -14.90 2.36
N GLY A 297 14.20 -15.41 2.95
CA GLY A 297 12.85 -15.21 2.44
C GLY A 297 12.31 -13.84 2.76
N LEU A 298 12.61 -13.36 3.95
CA LEU A 298 12.28 -12.02 4.44
C LEU A 298 13.48 -11.42 5.15
N TYR A 299 13.71 -10.12 4.93
CA TYR A 299 14.45 -9.32 5.90
C TYR A 299 13.82 -7.93 6.06
N ARG A 300 14.00 -7.33 7.24
CA ARG A 300 13.61 -5.96 7.56
C ARG A 300 14.72 -5.29 8.36
N ALA A 301 15.10 -4.08 7.95
CA ALA A 301 16.12 -3.27 8.63
C ALA A 301 15.53 -1.93 9.06
N TRP A 302 15.80 -1.50 10.27
CA TRP A 302 15.37 -0.23 10.85
C TRP A 302 16.55 0.60 11.32
N ALA A 303 16.52 1.90 11.03
CA ALA A 303 17.43 2.87 11.61
C ALA A 303 16.90 3.31 12.98
N THR A 304 17.79 3.38 13.96
CA THR A 304 17.53 3.91 15.32
C THR A 304 16.21 3.40 15.92
N PRO A 305 16.05 2.08 16.10
CA PRO A 305 14.88 1.53 16.75
C PRO A 305 14.88 1.87 18.24
N SER A 306 13.70 1.87 18.88
CA SER A 306 13.63 1.90 20.35
C SER A 306 14.11 0.56 20.95
N SER A 307 14.58 0.59 22.19
CA SER A 307 14.90 -0.63 22.94
C SER A 307 13.70 -1.58 23.05
N GLY A 308 12.50 -1.03 23.23
CA GLY A 308 11.27 -1.80 23.24
C GLY A 308 11.00 -2.51 21.92
N GLN A 309 11.20 -1.84 20.78
CA GLN A 309 11.05 -2.47 19.45
C GLN A 309 12.08 -3.61 19.25
N ALA A 310 13.33 -3.39 19.64
CA ALA A 310 14.36 -4.42 19.58
C ALA A 310 14.04 -5.61 20.50
N PHE A 311 13.54 -5.32 21.71
CA PHE A 311 13.10 -6.35 22.66
C PHE A 311 11.95 -7.19 22.10
N GLU A 312 10.89 -6.57 21.60
CA GLU A 312 9.73 -7.29 21.04
C GLU A 312 10.12 -8.19 19.85
N LEU A 313 11.06 -7.72 19.03
CA LEU A 313 11.58 -8.54 17.94
C LEU A 313 12.37 -9.75 18.47
N ILE A 314 13.29 -9.55 19.40
CA ILE A 314 14.06 -10.63 20.03
C ILE A 314 13.11 -11.61 20.72
N ARG A 315 12.15 -11.10 21.50
CA ARG A 315 11.14 -11.93 22.17
C ARG A 315 10.38 -12.81 21.18
N GLY A 316 9.78 -12.20 20.16
CA GLY A 316 8.91 -12.90 19.24
C GLY A 316 9.64 -13.82 18.24
N LYS A 317 10.92 -13.55 17.95
CA LYS A 317 11.69 -14.32 16.97
C LYS A 317 12.64 -15.33 17.59
N ILE A 318 13.15 -15.03 18.77
CA ILE A 318 14.26 -15.76 19.39
C ILE A 318 13.83 -16.45 20.70
N LEU A 319 13.10 -15.76 21.59
CA LEU A 319 12.86 -16.28 22.94
C LEU A 319 11.59 -17.13 23.04
N GLU A 320 10.55 -16.79 22.29
CA GLU A 320 9.29 -17.52 22.34
C GLU A 320 9.34 -18.72 21.39
N PRO A 321 9.09 -19.95 21.90
CA PRO A 321 8.88 -21.08 21.02
C PRO A 321 7.70 -20.77 20.10
N ARG A 322 7.86 -20.97 18.81
CA ARG A 322 6.80 -20.79 17.83
C ARG A 322 5.99 -22.07 17.69
N PRO A 323 4.93 -22.30 18.46
CA PRO A 323 4.02 -23.37 18.13
C PRO A 323 3.12 -22.89 17.01
N SER A 324 3.05 -23.68 15.95
CA SER A 324 2.02 -23.54 14.91
C SER A 324 0.59 -23.53 15.49
N THR A 325 0.42 -23.98 16.71
CA THR A 325 -0.83 -24.06 17.48
C THR A 325 -1.20 -22.75 18.19
N GLN A 326 -0.27 -21.85 18.52
CA GLN A 326 -0.64 -20.61 19.23
C GLN A 326 -1.32 -19.57 18.34
N ILE A 327 -0.99 -19.49 17.07
CA ILE A 327 -1.71 -18.62 16.13
C ILE A 327 -3.16 -19.11 15.99
N ALA A 328 -3.36 -20.42 15.88
CA ALA A 328 -4.69 -20.99 15.85
C ALA A 328 -5.48 -20.79 17.16
N SER A 329 -4.83 -20.85 18.33
CA SER A 329 -5.51 -20.63 19.62
C SER A 329 -5.82 -19.16 19.91
N LYS A 330 -5.04 -18.22 19.37
CA LYS A 330 -5.34 -16.78 19.49
C LYS A 330 -6.42 -16.31 18.51
N ILE A 331 -6.50 -16.92 17.34
CA ILE A 331 -7.47 -16.54 16.28
C ILE A 331 -8.74 -17.38 16.34
N ALA A 332 -8.68 -18.64 16.79
CA ALA A 332 -9.84 -19.53 16.89
C ALA A 332 -11.02 -18.95 17.70
N PRO A 333 -10.85 -18.26 18.84
CA PRO A 333 -11.95 -17.61 19.54
C PRO A 333 -12.62 -16.50 18.74
N VAL A 334 -11.84 -15.75 17.96
CA VAL A 334 -12.33 -14.64 17.11
C VAL A 334 -13.14 -15.18 15.94
N VAL A 335 -12.68 -16.26 15.32
CA VAL A 335 -13.37 -16.92 14.19
C VAL A 335 -14.63 -17.64 14.66
N ALA A 336 -14.59 -18.29 15.82
CA ALA A 336 -15.75 -18.98 16.40
C ALA A 336 -16.88 -18.02 16.84
N LEU A 337 -16.55 -16.78 17.20
CA LEU A 337 -17.52 -15.74 17.57
C LEU A 337 -18.07 -14.97 16.35
N GLY A 338 -17.43 -15.09 15.18
CA GLY A 338 -17.81 -14.41 13.94
C GLY A 338 -19.01 -15.01 13.20
N GLY A 339 -19.61 -16.07 13.72
CA GLY A 339 -20.81 -16.67 13.11
C GLY A 339 -22.07 -15.87 13.41
N GLY A 340 -22.31 -14.74 12.77
CA GLY A 340 -23.65 -14.18 12.75
C GLY A 340 -23.85 -12.69 12.93
N ALA A 341 -22.98 -11.96 13.50
CA ALA A 341 -23.02 -10.50 13.46
C ALA A 341 -21.66 -10.01 13.01
N VAL A 342 -21.64 -9.07 12.11
CA VAL A 342 -20.44 -8.24 11.89
C VAL A 342 -20.16 -7.63 13.26
N GLY A 343 -19.39 -8.35 14.09
CA GLY A 343 -18.79 -7.81 15.30
C GLY A 343 -18.03 -6.58 14.86
N ASP A 344 -18.16 -5.51 15.61
CA ASP A 344 -17.49 -4.27 15.35
C ASP A 344 -16.01 -4.60 15.05
N GLU A 345 -15.47 -4.12 13.91
CA GLU A 345 -14.05 -4.34 13.54
C GLU A 345 -13.12 -3.91 14.67
N THR A 346 -13.56 -2.99 15.52
CA THR A 346 -12.95 -2.60 16.80
C THR A 346 -12.74 -3.76 17.77
N ASP A 347 -13.67 -4.72 17.83
CA ASP A 347 -13.54 -5.86 18.73
C ASP A 347 -12.44 -6.85 18.28
N LEU A 348 -12.18 -6.92 16.98
CA LEU A 348 -11.14 -7.79 16.42
C LEU A 348 -9.73 -7.22 16.74
N GLU A 349 -9.54 -5.90 16.60
CA GLU A 349 -8.26 -5.24 16.90
C GLU A 349 -7.96 -5.22 18.40
N THR A 350 -8.96 -4.93 19.23
CA THR A 350 -8.77 -4.91 20.70
C THR A 350 -8.35 -6.28 21.24
N ARG A 351 -8.77 -7.38 20.57
CA ARG A 351 -8.39 -8.75 20.97
C ARG A 351 -7.06 -9.21 20.40
N ILE A 352 -6.62 -8.66 19.27
CA ILE A 352 -5.28 -8.93 18.71
C ILE A 352 -4.21 -8.21 19.53
N ASP A 353 -4.55 -7.04 20.07
CA ASP A 353 -3.68 -6.21 20.91
C ASP A 353 -3.75 -6.56 22.41
N GLU A 354 -4.61 -7.49 22.84
CA GLU A 354 -4.55 -7.97 24.22
C GLU A 354 -3.17 -8.60 24.48
N PRO A 355 -2.39 -8.03 25.40
CA PRO A 355 -1.10 -8.62 25.76
C PRO A 355 -1.35 -10.06 26.21
N PRO A 356 -0.47 -11.02 25.82
CA PRO A 356 -0.60 -12.40 26.26
C PRO A 356 -0.71 -12.42 27.78
N LEU A 357 -1.73 -13.13 28.31
CA LEU A 357 -1.91 -13.34 29.74
C LEU A 357 -0.55 -13.69 30.34
N GLU A 358 0.00 -12.79 31.17
CA GLU A 358 1.23 -13.03 31.90
C GLU A 358 0.98 -14.24 32.79
N THR A 359 1.46 -15.40 32.37
CA THR A 359 1.54 -16.55 33.23
C THR A 359 2.53 -16.14 34.36
N GLY A 360 2.08 -16.08 35.58
CA GLY A 360 2.70 -15.47 36.78
C GLY A 360 4.08 -15.96 37.22
N ARG A 361 5.00 -16.11 36.30
CA ARG A 361 6.42 -16.49 36.47
C ARG A 361 7.34 -15.28 36.39
N GLY A 362 7.10 -14.21 37.06
CA GLY A 362 8.00 -13.05 37.13
C GLY A 362 8.62 -12.66 35.76
N ASP A 363 9.01 -11.44 35.54
CA ASP A 363 9.54 -10.99 34.24
C ASP A 363 10.79 -11.82 33.84
N ALA A 364 10.57 -12.85 32.99
CA ALA A 364 11.64 -13.73 32.52
C ALA A 364 12.69 -12.94 31.71
N ASP A 365 12.31 -11.81 31.16
CA ASP A 365 13.08 -11.03 30.19
C ASP A 365 13.67 -9.75 30.77
N ALA A 366 13.56 -9.54 32.09
CA ALA A 366 14.05 -8.33 32.78
C ALA A 366 15.51 -8.01 32.45
N ASP A 367 16.38 -9.04 32.41
CA ASP A 367 17.79 -8.85 32.13
C ASP A 367 18.05 -8.44 30.69
N ILE A 368 17.28 -8.99 29.73
CA ILE A 368 17.38 -8.62 28.29
C ILE A 368 16.88 -7.19 28.11
N ARG A 369 15.73 -6.83 28.70
CA ARG A 369 15.23 -5.44 28.64
C ARG A 369 16.24 -4.45 29.20
N LYS A 370 16.78 -4.74 30.40
CA LYS A 370 17.80 -3.90 31.02
C LYS A 370 19.05 -3.75 30.16
N LEU A 371 19.49 -4.83 29.50
CA LEU A 371 20.62 -4.79 28.59
C LEU A 371 20.35 -3.86 27.40
N LEU A 372 19.16 -3.98 26.76
CA LEU A 372 18.76 -3.17 25.61
C LEU A 372 18.51 -1.71 26.01
N ASP A 373 17.89 -1.46 27.16
CA ASP A 373 17.63 -0.09 27.65
C ASP A 373 18.93 0.66 27.99
N GLY A 374 19.98 -0.07 28.40
CA GLY A 374 21.30 0.49 28.66
C GLY A 374 22.16 0.71 27.41
N THR A 375 21.66 0.34 26.24
CA THR A 375 22.44 0.34 24.98
C THR A 375 21.79 1.29 23.95
N GLY A 376 22.58 2.18 23.36
CA GLY A 376 22.13 3.05 22.26
C GLY A 376 22.06 2.26 20.95
N ILE A 377 20.89 1.71 20.62
CA ILE A 377 20.71 0.90 19.41
C ILE A 377 20.63 1.81 18.18
N GLN A 378 21.58 1.67 17.27
CA GLN A 378 21.70 2.47 16.06
C GLN A 378 20.95 1.86 14.87
N ALA A 379 20.88 0.52 14.82
CA ALA A 379 20.13 -0.19 13.80
C ALA A 379 19.73 -1.59 14.27
N LEU A 380 18.67 -2.10 13.65
CA LEU A 380 18.09 -3.42 13.91
C LEU A 380 17.84 -4.11 12.56
N LEU A 381 18.14 -5.39 12.48
CA LEU A 381 17.80 -6.24 11.34
C LEU A 381 17.05 -7.48 11.84
N GLU A 382 16.02 -7.83 11.13
CA GLU A 382 15.32 -9.12 11.19
C GLU A 382 15.56 -9.90 9.91
N VAL A 383 15.81 -11.20 10.03
CA VAL A 383 15.94 -12.13 8.91
C VAL A 383 15.10 -13.37 9.20
N ASP A 384 14.24 -13.76 8.27
CA ASP A 384 13.53 -15.03 8.32
C ASP A 384 13.81 -15.85 7.05
N THR A 385 13.94 -17.16 7.24
CA THR A 385 14.08 -18.11 6.14
C THR A 385 13.15 -19.30 6.39
N THR A 386 12.24 -19.54 5.47
CA THR A 386 11.37 -20.70 5.53
C THR A 386 12.10 -21.94 5.03
N ARG A 387 12.05 -22.99 5.83
CA ARG A 387 12.60 -24.30 5.50
C ARG A 387 11.46 -25.30 5.38
N VAL A 388 11.32 -25.87 4.18
CA VAL A 388 10.38 -26.97 3.92
C VAL A 388 11.13 -28.27 4.15
N GLN A 389 10.63 -29.12 5.04
CA GLN A 389 11.17 -30.46 5.26
C GLN A 389 11.01 -31.31 4.01
N PRO A 390 11.88 -32.35 3.78
CA PRO A 390 11.82 -33.18 2.60
C PRO A 390 10.47 -33.90 2.37
N ASP A 391 9.70 -34.13 3.44
CA ASP A 391 8.34 -34.69 3.38
C ASP A 391 7.28 -33.70 2.87
N GLY A 392 7.64 -32.40 2.72
CA GLY A 392 6.72 -31.34 2.30
C GLY A 392 5.62 -30.99 3.30
N VAL A 393 5.55 -31.68 4.45
CA VAL A 393 4.49 -31.52 5.45
C VAL A 393 4.91 -30.54 6.54
N PHE A 394 6.15 -30.61 7.00
CA PHE A 394 6.65 -29.75 8.05
C PHE A 394 7.38 -28.52 7.48
N ILE A 395 6.94 -27.36 7.89
CA ILE A 395 7.54 -26.07 7.53
C ILE A 395 8.08 -25.44 8.80
N GLY A 396 9.38 -25.23 8.84
CA GLY A 396 10.08 -24.52 9.89
C GLY A 396 10.47 -23.11 9.42
N THR A 397 10.64 -22.20 10.35
CA THR A 397 11.20 -20.86 10.07
C THR A 397 12.45 -20.69 10.90
N ASP A 398 13.58 -20.46 10.25
CA ASP A 398 14.81 -20.04 10.90
C ASP A 398 14.82 -18.52 10.97
N SER A 399 15.09 -17.96 12.15
CA SER A 399 15.05 -16.51 12.39
C SER A 399 16.38 -16.01 12.91
N GLY A 400 16.77 -14.84 12.45
CA GLY A 400 17.93 -14.12 12.92
C GLY A 400 17.61 -12.66 13.21
N VAL A 401 18.25 -12.13 14.23
CA VAL A 401 18.20 -10.71 14.62
C VAL A 401 19.61 -10.19 14.71
N ALA A 402 19.85 -9.01 14.12
CA ALA A 402 21.12 -8.32 14.31
C ALA A 402 20.89 -6.90 14.85
N LEU A 403 21.76 -6.46 15.76
CA LEU A 403 21.73 -5.16 16.40
C LEU A 403 23.08 -4.47 16.20
N LEU A 404 23.07 -3.22 15.77
CA LEU A 404 24.22 -2.35 15.80
C LEU A 404 24.03 -1.32 16.92
N ALA A 405 24.96 -1.28 17.85
CA ALA A 405 24.95 -0.37 19.01
C ALA A 405 25.90 0.82 18.83
N ASP A 406 25.83 1.78 19.73
CA ASP A 406 26.78 2.89 19.83
C ASP A 406 28.10 2.49 20.53
N ALA A 407 28.07 1.41 21.35
CA ALA A 407 29.21 0.85 22.04
C ALA A 407 29.36 -0.67 21.78
N ASP A 408 30.51 -1.22 22.14
CA ASP A 408 30.78 -2.65 22.01
C ASP A 408 29.92 -3.49 22.94
N TRP A 409 29.44 -4.61 22.44
CA TRP A 409 28.62 -5.54 23.18
C TRP A 409 29.44 -6.38 24.16
N ASP A 410 28.97 -6.48 25.41
CA ASP A 410 29.49 -7.45 26.36
C ASP A 410 28.90 -8.85 26.14
N GLY A 411 29.68 -9.72 25.51
CA GLY A 411 29.24 -11.09 25.19
C GLY A 411 28.89 -11.92 26.43
N ALA A 412 29.52 -11.66 27.60
CA ALA A 412 29.19 -12.35 28.83
C ALA A 412 27.84 -11.89 29.39
N ALA A 413 27.58 -10.60 29.39
CA ALA A 413 26.28 -10.05 29.80
C ALA A 413 25.14 -10.58 28.92
N ILE A 414 25.34 -10.67 27.58
CA ILE A 414 24.36 -11.22 26.64
C ILE A 414 24.07 -12.70 26.96
N ARG A 415 25.12 -13.52 27.11
CA ARG A 415 24.94 -14.95 27.47
C ARG A 415 24.18 -15.12 28.79
N ASN A 416 24.50 -14.34 29.82
CA ASN A 416 23.81 -14.40 31.09
C ASN A 416 22.33 -14.01 30.98
N ALA A 417 22.02 -12.94 30.26
CA ALA A 417 20.63 -12.49 30.02
C ALA A 417 19.81 -13.54 29.25
N LEU A 418 20.36 -14.11 28.17
CA LEU A 418 19.73 -15.18 27.44
C LEU A 418 19.54 -16.45 28.29
N THR A 419 20.56 -16.86 29.05
CA THR A 419 20.46 -18.02 29.95
C THR A 419 19.33 -17.85 30.95
N THR A 420 19.25 -16.69 31.62
CA THR A 420 18.19 -16.39 32.58
C THR A 420 16.80 -16.42 31.93
N SER A 421 16.66 -15.80 30.76
CA SER A 421 15.39 -15.74 30.04
C SER A 421 14.91 -17.14 29.59
N PHE A 422 15.81 -17.97 29.07
CA PHE A 422 15.46 -19.33 28.65
C PHE A 422 15.20 -20.24 29.87
N ALA A 423 16.01 -20.17 30.92
CA ALA A 423 15.82 -20.99 32.14
C ALA A 423 14.44 -20.74 32.77
N LYS A 424 13.99 -19.49 32.81
CA LYS A 424 12.67 -19.14 33.38
C LYS A 424 11.48 -19.60 32.49
N ARG A 425 11.73 -19.93 31.23
CA ARG A 425 10.72 -20.45 30.28
C ARG A 425 10.66 -21.98 30.26
N LEU A 426 11.68 -22.68 30.75
CA LEU A 426 11.69 -24.12 30.79
C LEU A 426 10.72 -24.63 31.88
N THR A 427 10.02 -25.72 31.57
CA THR A 427 9.25 -26.49 32.54
C THR A 427 10.15 -27.46 33.31
N GLU A 428 9.69 -28.01 34.43
CA GLU A 428 10.47 -28.94 35.29
C GLU A 428 10.95 -30.18 34.52
N ASP A 429 10.23 -30.60 33.47
CA ASP A 429 10.53 -31.78 32.68
C ASP A 429 11.49 -31.51 31.50
N GLN A 430 11.90 -30.27 31.27
CA GLN A 430 12.78 -29.91 30.16
C GLN A 430 14.25 -29.91 30.60
N ILE A 431 15.13 -30.31 29.66
CA ILE A 431 16.59 -30.25 29.85
C ILE A 431 16.98 -28.77 30.06
N GLY A 432 17.83 -28.52 31.05
CA GLY A 432 18.27 -27.16 31.37
C GLY A 432 19.01 -26.49 30.22
N VAL A 433 19.15 -25.16 30.31
CA VAL A 433 19.92 -24.34 29.37
C VAL A 433 21.40 -24.75 29.42
N ARG A 434 21.99 -25.06 28.28
CA ARG A 434 23.38 -25.46 28.14
C ARG A 434 24.09 -24.70 27.03
N TRP A 435 25.20 -24.07 27.35
CA TRP A 435 26.12 -23.54 26.36
C TRP A 435 27.12 -24.63 25.92
N ASN A 436 27.10 -24.97 24.63
CA ASN A 436 28.01 -25.90 24.02
C ASN A 436 29.34 -25.23 23.65
N SER A 437 29.31 -23.92 23.44
CA SER A 437 30.45 -23.05 23.21
C SER A 437 30.11 -21.62 23.64
N GLU A 438 31.03 -20.68 23.51
CA GLU A 438 30.74 -19.26 23.75
C GLU A 438 29.67 -18.66 22.79
N SER A 439 29.37 -19.35 21.69
CA SER A 439 28.51 -18.88 20.64
C SER A 439 27.28 -19.74 20.36
N GLU A 440 27.13 -20.87 21.05
CA GLU A 440 26.04 -21.83 20.77
C GLU A 440 25.44 -22.35 22.08
N MET A 441 24.10 -22.27 22.15
CA MET A 441 23.31 -22.67 23.31
C MET A 441 22.21 -23.65 22.89
N ASP A 442 22.02 -24.69 23.71
CA ASP A 442 20.83 -25.54 23.68
C ASP A 442 19.91 -25.14 24.84
N GLY A 443 18.64 -25.03 24.57
CA GLY A 443 17.59 -24.66 25.51
C GLY A 443 16.23 -25.10 25.00
N LEU A 444 15.27 -24.19 24.96
CA LEU A 444 13.96 -24.45 24.32
C LEU A 444 14.10 -24.79 22.83
N HIS A 445 15.11 -24.26 22.18
CA HIS A 445 15.58 -24.56 20.85
C HIS A 445 17.06 -24.18 20.74
N GLN A 446 17.70 -24.55 19.65
CA GLN A 446 19.08 -24.14 19.38
C GLN A 446 19.14 -22.61 19.20
N LEU A 447 20.21 -22.04 19.68
CA LEU A 447 20.52 -20.62 19.56
C LEU A 447 22.00 -20.45 19.22
N ALA A 448 22.29 -19.59 18.26
CA ALA A 448 23.64 -19.20 17.90
C ALA A 448 23.80 -17.69 17.99
N ILE A 449 24.85 -17.22 18.67
CA ILE A 449 25.16 -15.80 18.83
C ILE A 449 26.53 -15.47 18.27
N ALA A 450 26.73 -14.21 17.91
CA ALA A 450 28.05 -13.65 17.62
C ALA A 450 28.09 -12.18 18.01
N THR A 451 29.20 -11.76 18.63
CA THR A 451 29.51 -10.36 18.91
C THR A 451 30.75 -9.94 18.13
N ARG A 452 30.68 -8.81 17.45
CA ARG A 452 31.83 -8.20 16.74
C ARG A 452 31.83 -6.71 17.02
N GLY A 453 32.53 -6.29 18.08
CA GLY A 453 32.50 -4.91 18.54
C GLY A 453 31.06 -4.46 18.81
N ARG A 454 30.60 -3.44 18.12
CA ARG A 454 29.26 -2.86 18.27
C ARG A 454 28.13 -3.69 17.64
N MET A 455 28.43 -4.83 17.02
CA MET A 455 27.44 -5.68 16.35
C MET A 455 27.16 -6.93 17.15
N LEU A 456 25.87 -7.21 17.38
CA LEU A 456 25.34 -8.44 17.96
C LEU A 456 24.48 -9.14 16.92
N VAL A 457 24.70 -10.42 16.69
CA VAL A 457 23.86 -11.31 15.88
C VAL A 457 23.35 -12.44 16.76
N ILE A 458 22.04 -12.70 16.73
CA ILE A 458 21.37 -13.81 17.40
C ILE A 458 20.54 -14.55 16.35
N ALA A 459 20.71 -15.86 16.23
CA ALA A 459 19.98 -16.68 15.28
C ALA A 459 19.51 -18.00 15.89
N THR A 460 18.44 -18.56 15.37
CA THR A 460 17.86 -19.84 15.83
C THR A 460 18.71 -21.07 15.46
N ASN A 461 19.74 -20.89 14.64
CA ASN A 461 20.74 -21.93 14.37
C ASN A 461 22.07 -21.32 13.91
N ARG A 462 23.11 -22.16 13.90
CA ARG A 462 24.45 -21.78 13.50
C ARG A 462 24.56 -21.38 12.03
N ASP A 463 23.93 -22.15 11.15
CA ASP A 463 24.08 -21.93 9.71
C ASP A 463 23.54 -20.56 9.29
N LEU A 464 22.40 -20.15 9.85
CA LEU A 464 21.84 -18.83 9.62
C LEU A 464 22.73 -17.71 10.17
N ARG A 465 23.28 -17.87 11.41
CA ARG A 465 24.25 -16.92 11.99
C ARG A 465 25.46 -16.75 11.07
N ASP A 466 26.04 -17.85 10.63
CA ASP A 466 27.24 -17.83 9.78
C ASP A 466 26.95 -17.24 8.41
N ALA A 467 25.79 -17.54 7.82
CA ALA A 467 25.33 -16.93 6.58
C ALA A 467 25.12 -15.41 6.72
N MET A 468 24.55 -14.94 7.86
CA MET A 468 24.40 -13.52 8.16
C MET A 468 25.77 -12.85 8.24
N LEU A 469 26.72 -13.42 8.98
CA LEU A 469 28.06 -12.84 9.14
C LEU A 469 28.85 -12.81 7.82
N ALA A 470 28.67 -13.79 6.95
CA ALA A 470 29.28 -13.84 5.62
C ALA A 470 28.78 -12.67 4.74
N GLY A 471 27.60 -12.18 4.95
CA GLY A 471 27.02 -11.04 4.25
C GLY A 471 27.84 -9.75 4.40
N LEU A 472 28.48 -9.55 5.53
CA LEU A 472 29.35 -8.36 5.78
C LEU A 472 30.48 -8.23 4.76
N THR A 473 31.03 -9.34 4.30
CA THR A 473 32.13 -9.39 3.32
C THR A 473 31.62 -9.49 1.88
N ASN A 474 30.50 -10.15 1.67
CA ASN A 474 30.08 -10.58 0.34
C ASN A 474 28.98 -9.70 -0.27
N GLN A 475 28.33 -8.84 0.53
CA GLN A 475 27.25 -7.99 0.04
C GLN A 475 27.63 -6.51 0.05
N PRO A 476 27.26 -5.75 -1.01
CA PRO A 476 27.41 -4.31 -0.99
C PRO A 476 26.46 -3.71 0.07
N ALA A 477 26.83 -2.56 0.60
CA ALA A 477 25.92 -1.80 1.44
C ALA A 477 24.68 -1.40 0.62
N SER A 478 23.50 -1.53 1.22
CA SER A 478 22.27 -0.99 0.63
C SER A 478 22.29 0.54 0.67
N SER A 479 21.39 1.19 -0.06
CA SER A 479 21.22 2.64 0.09
C SER A 479 20.76 2.95 1.52
N PRO A 480 21.33 4.01 2.14
CA PRO A 480 20.86 4.46 3.45
C PRO A 480 19.35 4.70 3.44
N ALA A 481 18.66 4.21 4.46
CA ALA A 481 17.22 4.35 4.59
C ALA A 481 16.81 4.25 6.07
N ARG A 482 15.72 4.92 6.44
CA ARG A 482 15.11 4.75 7.77
C ARG A 482 14.59 3.34 7.98
N TYR A 483 14.02 2.76 6.92
CA TYR A 483 13.52 1.40 6.89
C TYR A 483 13.73 0.79 5.52
N ALA A 484 14.17 -0.45 5.48
CA ALA A 484 14.27 -1.24 4.27
C ALA A 484 13.75 -2.66 4.52
N ALA A 485 13.01 -3.22 3.58
CA ALA A 485 12.53 -4.59 3.66
C ALA A 485 12.56 -5.25 2.28
N VAL A 486 12.79 -6.56 2.29
CA VAL A 486 12.61 -7.40 1.10
C VAL A 486 11.86 -8.66 1.51
N TYR A 487 10.84 -8.99 0.76
CA TYR A 487 10.05 -10.21 0.90
C TYR A 487 10.10 -10.99 -0.42
N ARG A 488 10.59 -12.23 -0.39
CA ARG A 488 10.68 -13.11 -1.56
C ARG A 488 9.54 -14.10 -1.54
N HIS A 489 8.45 -13.76 -2.22
CA HIS A 489 7.23 -14.55 -2.28
C HIS A 489 7.47 -15.98 -2.78
N SER A 490 8.38 -16.15 -3.74
CA SER A 490 8.74 -17.47 -4.26
C SER A 490 9.27 -18.42 -3.19
N LYS A 491 9.93 -17.88 -2.16
CA LYS A 491 10.48 -18.67 -1.04
C LYS A 491 9.50 -18.81 0.13
N GLU A 492 8.75 -17.76 0.43
CA GLU A 492 7.86 -17.71 1.60
C GLU A 492 6.42 -18.14 1.30
N LEU A 493 6.05 -18.29 0.03
CA LEU A 493 4.71 -18.69 -0.39
C LEU A 493 4.20 -19.97 0.31
N PRO A 494 4.98 -21.04 0.49
CA PRO A 494 4.52 -22.25 1.18
C PRO A 494 4.11 -21.94 2.64
N ASN A 495 4.92 -21.15 3.35
CA ASN A 495 4.63 -20.74 4.72
C ASN A 495 3.40 -19.82 4.79
N PHE A 496 3.31 -18.85 3.90
CA PHE A 496 2.15 -17.96 3.79
C PHE A 496 0.86 -18.76 3.54
N VAL A 497 0.84 -19.65 2.54
CA VAL A 497 -0.33 -20.47 2.21
C VAL A 497 -0.73 -21.36 3.39
N ARG A 498 0.25 -21.95 4.09
CA ARG A 498 -0.03 -22.75 5.31
C ARG A 498 -0.66 -21.88 6.40
N MET A 499 -0.10 -20.71 6.69
CA MET A 499 -0.60 -19.80 7.70
C MET A 499 -2.04 -19.36 7.37
N MET A 500 -2.30 -19.02 6.11
CA MET A 500 -3.64 -18.62 5.66
C MET A 500 -4.66 -19.75 5.79
N ARG A 501 -4.27 -20.99 5.48
CA ARG A 501 -5.15 -22.17 5.68
C ARG A 501 -5.47 -22.41 7.16
N LEU A 502 -4.53 -22.15 8.06
CA LEU A 502 -4.76 -22.26 9.49
C LEU A 502 -5.73 -21.18 9.99
N ILE A 503 -5.64 -19.96 9.44
CA ILE A 503 -6.56 -18.86 9.74
C ILE A 503 -7.95 -19.16 9.16
N ASP A 504 -8.03 -19.60 7.91
CA ASP A 504 -9.29 -19.85 7.21
C ASP A 504 -10.05 -21.05 7.80
N ASN A 505 -9.36 -22.04 8.38
CA ASN A 505 -9.96 -23.28 8.83
C ASN A 505 -9.44 -23.76 10.19
N PRO A 506 -9.55 -22.94 11.24
CA PRO A 506 -8.99 -23.26 12.56
C PRO A 506 -9.67 -24.47 13.23
N LEU A 507 -10.92 -24.80 12.87
CA LEU A 507 -11.75 -25.83 13.50
C LEU A 507 -11.89 -27.10 12.64
N ALA A 508 -11.37 -27.17 11.43
CA ALA A 508 -11.50 -28.33 10.55
C ALA A 508 -10.89 -29.64 11.12
N LYS A 509 -10.17 -29.54 12.25
CA LYS A 509 -9.60 -30.67 12.98
C LYS A 509 -10.51 -31.27 14.05
N GLU A 510 -11.55 -30.56 14.49
CA GLU A 510 -12.30 -30.98 15.70
C GLU A 510 -13.74 -31.41 15.47
N THR A 511 -14.34 -31.14 14.32
CA THR A 511 -15.72 -31.54 14.07
C THR A 511 -15.96 -32.04 12.66
N ASN A 512 -16.65 -33.18 12.53
CA ASN A 512 -17.23 -33.68 11.27
C ASN A 512 -18.44 -32.82 10.80
N GLN A 513 -18.52 -31.55 11.18
CA GLN A 513 -19.56 -30.63 10.76
C GLN A 513 -19.05 -29.78 9.61
N ASP A 514 -19.94 -29.43 8.69
CA ASP A 514 -19.62 -28.47 7.63
C ASP A 514 -19.01 -27.21 8.25
N PRO A 515 -17.89 -26.72 7.71
CA PRO A 515 -17.26 -25.53 8.25
C PRO A 515 -18.25 -24.36 8.19
N PRO A 516 -18.34 -23.54 9.25
CA PRO A 516 -19.18 -22.34 9.22
C PRO A 516 -18.75 -21.44 8.04
N GLU A 517 -19.70 -20.68 7.48
CA GLU A 517 -19.36 -19.73 6.41
C GLU A 517 -18.15 -18.87 6.84
N PRO A 518 -17.12 -18.79 6.00
CA PRO A 518 -15.90 -18.09 6.38
C PRO A 518 -16.17 -16.61 6.63
N ALA A 519 -15.60 -16.07 7.70
CA ALA A 519 -15.61 -14.63 7.95
C ALA A 519 -14.90 -13.87 6.84
N PHE A 520 -15.24 -12.61 6.62
CA PHE A 520 -14.81 -11.80 5.47
C PHE A 520 -13.29 -11.85 5.19
N PHE A 521 -12.46 -11.82 6.23
CA PHE A 521 -11.01 -11.89 6.07
C PHE A 521 -10.46 -13.32 6.14
N SER A 522 -10.96 -14.14 7.05
CA SER A 522 -10.39 -15.47 7.30
C SER A 522 -10.71 -16.46 6.18
N GLY A 523 -11.91 -16.50 5.65
CA GLY A 523 -12.32 -17.47 4.65
C GLY A 523 -11.67 -17.30 3.27
N ASN A 524 -10.95 -16.20 3.07
CA ASN A 524 -10.47 -15.83 1.74
C ASN A 524 -8.97 -15.57 1.67
N MET A 525 -8.27 -15.62 2.79
CA MET A 525 -6.83 -15.29 2.82
C MET A 525 -6.02 -16.29 2.01
N ALA A 526 -6.38 -17.58 2.01
CA ALA A 526 -5.72 -18.60 1.20
C ALA A 526 -5.83 -18.33 -0.31
N SER A 527 -6.91 -17.70 -0.78
CA SER A 527 -7.06 -17.34 -2.19
C SER A 527 -6.12 -16.22 -2.63
N LEU A 528 -5.70 -15.33 -1.71
CA LEU A 528 -4.66 -14.33 -1.97
C LEU A 528 -3.33 -14.97 -2.34
N GLY A 529 -3.00 -16.14 -1.77
CA GLY A 529 -1.80 -16.88 -2.11
C GLY A 529 -1.67 -17.18 -3.60
N ARG A 530 -2.80 -17.40 -4.30
CA ARG A 530 -2.80 -17.62 -5.75
C ARG A 530 -2.49 -16.34 -6.54
N VAL A 531 -2.98 -15.21 -6.08
CA VAL A 531 -2.66 -13.89 -6.69
C VAL A 531 -1.21 -13.53 -6.43
N LEU A 532 -0.75 -13.70 -5.18
CA LEU A 532 0.63 -13.44 -4.78
C LEU A 532 1.64 -14.38 -5.44
N ALA A 533 1.20 -15.55 -5.90
CA ALA A 533 2.07 -16.49 -6.63
C ALA A 533 2.66 -15.90 -7.92
N GLY A 534 2.02 -14.88 -8.51
CA GLY A 534 2.53 -14.12 -9.66
C GLY A 534 3.64 -13.12 -9.31
N ILE A 535 3.87 -12.84 -8.02
CA ILE A 535 4.92 -11.93 -7.54
C ILE A 535 6.14 -12.76 -7.16
N ASP A 536 7.31 -12.39 -7.65
CA ASP A 536 8.59 -13.01 -7.25
C ASP A 536 9.06 -12.41 -5.93
N SER A 537 9.17 -11.09 -5.88
CA SER A 537 9.62 -10.39 -4.68
C SER A 537 8.99 -8.99 -4.55
N GLU A 538 8.97 -8.52 -3.32
CA GLU A 538 8.61 -7.15 -2.95
C GLU A 538 9.77 -6.51 -2.21
N SER A 539 10.07 -5.26 -2.51
CA SER A 539 11.03 -4.46 -1.75
C SER A 539 10.40 -3.13 -1.33
N ILE A 540 10.68 -2.73 -0.10
CA ILE A 540 10.19 -1.48 0.50
C ILE A 540 11.40 -0.69 0.99
N VAL A 541 11.45 0.60 0.65
CA VAL A 541 12.45 1.54 1.15
C VAL A 541 11.73 2.79 1.65
N VAL A 542 12.06 3.24 2.86
CA VAL A 542 11.48 4.43 3.49
C VAL A 542 12.58 5.39 3.90
N HIS A 543 12.45 6.64 3.48
CA HIS A 543 13.25 7.77 3.95
C HIS A 543 12.38 8.73 4.73
N ASP A 544 12.90 9.31 5.80
CA ASP A 544 12.16 10.25 6.64
C ASP A 544 13.04 11.46 6.97
N THR A 545 12.67 12.61 6.43
CA THR A 545 13.39 13.88 6.66
C THR A 545 12.85 14.66 7.87
N GLY A 546 11.89 14.10 8.62
CA GLY A 546 11.22 14.79 9.71
C GLY A 546 10.01 15.63 9.28
N SER A 547 10.01 16.20 8.09
CA SER A 547 8.86 16.91 7.51
C SER A 547 8.12 16.05 6.46
N ILE A 548 8.83 15.11 5.85
CA ILE A 548 8.36 14.30 4.72
C ILE A 548 8.81 12.85 4.90
N VAL A 549 7.89 11.91 4.69
CA VAL A 549 8.20 10.48 4.59
C VAL A 549 8.04 10.08 3.13
N LYS A 550 9.11 9.54 2.52
CA LYS A 550 9.11 8.97 1.17
C LYS A 550 9.21 7.47 1.28
N GLN A 551 8.26 6.76 0.69
CA GLN A 551 8.24 5.31 0.62
C GLN A 551 8.24 4.87 -0.84
N SER A 552 9.11 3.94 -1.18
CA SER A 552 9.11 3.27 -2.48
C SER A 552 8.85 1.78 -2.28
N VAL A 553 7.86 1.25 -2.97
CA VAL A 553 7.53 -0.17 -3.00
C VAL A 553 7.71 -0.66 -4.42
N VAL A 554 8.47 -1.73 -4.61
CA VAL A 554 8.72 -2.34 -5.92
C VAL A 554 8.33 -3.81 -5.85
N TYR A 555 7.37 -4.20 -6.67
CA TYR A 555 6.97 -5.59 -6.89
C TYR A 555 7.64 -6.10 -8.16
N LYS A 556 8.42 -7.17 -8.05
CA LYS A 556 8.92 -7.91 -9.21
C LYS A 556 7.96 -9.03 -9.53
N LEU A 557 7.50 -9.06 -10.77
CA LEU A 557 6.58 -10.07 -11.27
C LEU A 557 7.39 -11.23 -11.88
N LYS A 558 6.81 -12.45 -11.85
CA LYS A 558 7.41 -13.64 -12.47
C LYS A 558 7.31 -13.61 -13.97
#